data_8f4d4c0885909b54b9f1b0cd8543f6cb
#
_entry.id   8f4d4c0885909b54b9f1b0cd8543f6cb
#
_cell.length_a   1.000
_cell.length_b   1.000
_cell.length_c   1.000
_cell.angle_alpha   90.00
_cell.angle_beta   90.00
_cell.angle_gamma   90.00
#
_symmetry.space_group_name_H-M   'P 1'
#
loop_
_entity.id
_entity.type
_entity.pdbx_description
1 polymer ?
#
loop_
_entity_poly.entity_id
_entity_poly.type
_entity_poly.pdbx_seq_one_letter_code
_entity_poly.pdbx_strand_id
1 'polypeptide(L)'
;MLAPAMRLTCRQNHLATNLSLVSRAVASRPSHPILANIYLHADTEHQLLGLKAFDLSLGIQVSFPAEVQESGAFTLPAKLLNDIVSRLPDEDVSIVIDQDSSMAMLTCGSGRYQLHGLPVEEFPELPEISDAGQLTYLPVEALISGLNGTLFATSTDEGKRVLTGVRLVANGETLEFAATDGHRLSVVETNFLEVDDASDAPVATTMEVTIPARALRELEKVLNQQTEGAIAVRFDEANMIFHSANQTLVSRLLDGSYPNYRQLIPNRFERQVAVDRKLLISALERIGVLDQKGNIVKVTIDANAQEIALSVDSPDVATGKESLPAQVSGEDMEIAFNVKYLLEGLKAISGSEVHLQLNTPTSPVILTPISAMKMTYLLMPVQIRN
;
A
#
# COMPACT_ATOMS: atom_id res chain seq x y z
N MET A 1 17.22 -22.65 40.94
CA MET A 1 17.00 -22.14 39.56
C MET A 1 15.79 -21.21 39.67
N LEU A 2 15.98 -19.93 39.37
CA LEU A 2 14.85 -19.00 39.23
C LEU A 2 14.01 -19.49 38.07
N ALA A 3 12.67 -19.38 38.16
CA ALA A 3 11.78 -19.74 37.06
C ALA A 3 12.04 -18.83 35.85
N PRO A 4 12.03 -19.34 34.60
CA PRO A 4 12.19 -18.50 33.43
C PRO A 4 11.06 -17.48 33.31
N ALA A 5 11.37 -16.29 32.80
CA ALA A 5 10.39 -15.20 32.69
C ALA A 5 9.33 -15.45 31.63
N MET A 6 9.61 -16.30 30.64
CA MET A 6 8.68 -16.69 29.58
C MET A 6 9.10 -18.04 29.00
N ARG A 7 8.13 -18.92 28.77
CA ARG A 7 8.38 -20.19 28.09
C ARG A 7 7.21 -20.55 27.18
N LEU A 8 7.52 -20.84 25.93
CA LEU A 8 6.53 -21.25 24.94
C LEU A 8 7.12 -22.18 23.89
N THR A 9 6.23 -22.86 23.17
CA THR A 9 6.53 -23.64 21.97
C THR A 9 5.52 -23.32 20.88
N CYS A 10 5.97 -23.11 19.64
CA CYS A 10 5.11 -22.86 18.48
C CYS A 10 5.68 -23.48 17.22
N ARG A 11 4.85 -23.65 16.19
CA ARG A 11 5.30 -24.12 14.87
C ARG A 11 6.17 -23.10 14.17
N GLN A 12 7.28 -23.55 13.57
CA GLN A 12 8.22 -22.69 12.86
C GLN A 12 7.54 -21.87 11.76
N ASN A 13 6.69 -22.48 10.94
CA ASN A 13 6.01 -21.81 9.84
C ASN A 13 5.07 -20.68 10.30
N HIS A 14 4.35 -20.88 11.43
CA HIS A 14 3.53 -19.84 12.05
C HIS A 14 4.40 -18.68 12.55
N LEU A 15 5.49 -19.01 13.27
CA LEU A 15 6.42 -17.99 13.77
C LEU A 15 7.06 -17.21 12.61
N ALA A 16 7.57 -17.89 11.58
CA ALA A 16 8.21 -17.27 10.43
C ALA A 16 7.27 -16.32 9.67
N THR A 17 6.04 -16.76 9.41
CA THR A 17 5.02 -15.96 8.71
C THR A 17 4.71 -14.68 9.49
N ASN A 18 4.44 -14.80 10.80
CA ASN A 18 4.06 -13.65 11.62
C ASN A 18 5.24 -12.72 11.92
N LEU A 19 6.46 -13.25 12.08
CA LEU A 19 7.68 -12.44 12.17
C LEU A 19 7.91 -11.62 10.88
N SER A 20 7.78 -12.24 9.72
CA SER A 20 7.89 -11.55 8.44
C SER A 20 6.86 -10.42 8.30
N LEU A 21 5.64 -10.62 8.80
CA LEU A 21 4.58 -9.62 8.80
C LEU A 21 4.94 -8.43 9.69
N VAL A 22 5.23 -8.64 10.97
CA VAL A 22 5.50 -7.55 11.92
C VAL A 22 6.82 -6.84 11.61
N SER A 23 7.81 -7.54 11.05
CA SER A 23 9.10 -6.96 10.66
C SER A 23 8.99 -5.78 9.68
N ARG A 24 7.86 -5.65 8.97
CA ARG A 24 7.59 -4.53 8.05
C ARG A 24 7.35 -3.21 8.77
N ALA A 25 6.95 -3.26 10.04
CA ALA A 25 6.80 -2.09 10.92
C ALA A 25 8.06 -1.80 11.76
N VAL A 26 9.15 -2.54 11.54
CA VAL A 26 10.43 -2.25 12.19
C VAL A 26 11.13 -1.10 11.48
N ALA A 27 11.70 -0.19 12.24
CA ALA A 27 12.44 0.95 11.70
C ALA A 27 13.71 0.48 10.96
N SER A 28 13.89 0.93 9.72
CA SER A 28 15.09 0.63 8.93
C SER A 28 16.33 1.43 9.42
N ARG A 29 16.09 2.60 9.98
CA ARG A 29 17.09 3.48 10.62
C ARG A 29 16.53 3.95 11.96
N PRO A 30 16.59 3.11 12.99
CA PRO A 30 15.95 3.40 14.26
C PRO A 30 16.63 4.59 14.97
N SER A 31 15.82 5.52 15.48
CA SER A 31 16.29 6.60 16.35
C SER A 31 16.71 6.10 17.73
N HIS A 32 16.12 4.99 18.17
CA HIS A 32 16.42 4.29 19.40
C HIS A 32 16.58 2.78 19.13
N PRO A 33 17.55 2.09 19.76
CA PRO A 33 17.83 0.67 19.51
C PRO A 33 16.60 -0.23 19.65
N ILE A 34 15.70 0.06 20.57
CA ILE A 34 14.49 -0.72 20.84
C ILE A 34 13.54 -0.80 19.62
N LEU A 35 13.53 0.22 18.75
CA LEU A 35 12.71 0.25 17.54
C LEU A 35 13.20 -0.70 16.45
N ALA A 36 14.39 -1.30 16.62
CA ALA A 36 14.88 -2.40 15.78
C ALA A 36 14.42 -3.78 16.27
N ASN A 37 13.74 -3.84 17.42
CA ASN A 37 13.29 -5.07 18.05
C ASN A 37 11.81 -5.36 17.73
N ILE A 38 11.45 -6.63 17.82
CA ILE A 38 10.07 -7.09 17.91
C ILE A 38 9.77 -7.35 19.39
N TYR A 39 8.61 -6.87 19.84
CA TYR A 39 8.06 -7.18 21.14
C TYR A 39 7.28 -8.49 21.05
N LEU A 40 7.60 -9.44 21.94
CA LEU A 40 6.94 -10.73 22.09
C LEU A 40 6.14 -10.72 23.38
N HIS A 41 4.92 -11.25 23.35
CA HIS A 41 4.08 -11.43 24.53
C HIS A 41 3.45 -12.82 24.49
N ALA A 42 3.74 -13.62 25.48
CA ALA A 42 3.19 -14.97 25.64
C ALA A 42 2.06 -14.94 26.68
N ASP A 43 0.90 -15.50 26.31
CA ASP A 43 -0.31 -15.53 27.13
C ASP A 43 -0.72 -16.98 27.42
N THR A 44 -0.63 -17.39 28.67
CA THR A 44 -1.02 -18.75 29.13
C THR A 44 -2.53 -18.93 29.17
N GLU A 45 -3.32 -17.87 29.36
CA GLU A 45 -4.78 -17.97 29.47
C GLU A 45 -5.40 -18.28 28.10
N HIS A 46 -4.96 -17.58 27.08
CA HIS A 46 -5.48 -17.73 25.72
C HIS A 46 -4.63 -18.64 24.82
N GLN A 47 -3.47 -19.14 25.31
CA GLN A 47 -2.51 -19.95 24.56
C GLN A 47 -2.09 -19.28 23.25
N LEU A 48 -1.68 -18.00 23.34
CA LEU A 48 -1.29 -17.16 22.21
C LEU A 48 0.11 -16.60 22.39
N LEU A 49 0.83 -16.51 21.27
CA LEU A 49 2.01 -15.65 21.14
C LEU A 49 1.63 -14.41 20.35
N GLY A 50 1.73 -13.25 20.98
CA GLY A 50 1.60 -11.94 20.36
C GLY A 50 2.96 -11.41 19.91
N LEU A 51 3.02 -10.87 18.70
CA LEU A 51 4.18 -10.16 18.18
C LEU A 51 3.76 -8.72 17.84
N LYS A 52 4.64 -7.76 18.16
CA LYS A 52 4.41 -6.33 17.88
C LYS A 52 5.69 -5.68 17.40
N ALA A 53 5.57 -4.83 16.37
CA ALA A 53 6.63 -3.90 15.96
C ALA A 53 6.03 -2.52 15.73
N PHE A 54 6.82 -1.48 15.98
CA PHE A 54 6.39 -0.10 15.85
C PHE A 54 7.59 0.82 15.58
N ASP A 55 7.53 1.62 14.51
CA ASP A 55 8.57 2.58 14.17
C ASP A 55 8.19 4.04 14.47
N LEU A 56 7.19 4.26 15.33
CA LEU A 56 6.56 5.52 15.71
C LEU A 56 5.62 6.13 14.64
N SER A 57 5.52 5.51 13.46
CA SER A 57 4.61 5.92 12.39
C SER A 57 3.70 4.78 11.95
N LEU A 58 4.25 3.59 11.83
CA LEU A 58 3.57 2.35 11.46
C LEU A 58 3.77 1.31 12.56
N GLY A 59 2.68 0.76 13.07
CA GLY A 59 2.66 -0.36 14.00
C GLY A 59 1.93 -1.55 13.41
N ILE A 60 2.45 -2.74 13.62
CA ILE A 60 1.79 -3.99 13.28
C ILE A 60 1.84 -4.90 14.50
N GLN A 61 0.67 -5.40 14.87
CA GLN A 61 0.52 -6.41 15.93
C GLN A 61 -0.22 -7.61 15.37
N VAL A 62 0.20 -8.80 15.77
CA VAL A 62 -0.44 -10.06 15.39
C VAL A 62 -0.39 -11.02 16.56
N SER A 63 -1.40 -11.88 16.67
CA SER A 63 -1.42 -12.97 17.64
C SER A 63 -1.75 -14.29 16.95
N PHE A 64 -1.10 -15.36 17.37
CA PHE A 64 -1.30 -16.70 16.81
C PHE A 64 -1.12 -17.79 17.88
N PRO A 65 -1.72 -18.99 17.68
CA PRO A 65 -1.66 -20.08 18.65
C PRO A 65 -0.23 -20.52 18.95
N ALA A 66 0.07 -20.68 20.25
CA ALA A 66 1.30 -21.22 20.76
C ALA A 66 1.01 -21.99 22.06
N GLU A 67 1.78 -23.04 22.34
CA GLU A 67 1.76 -23.71 23.63
C GLU A 67 2.57 -22.87 24.63
N VAL A 68 1.89 -22.14 25.49
CA VAL A 68 2.50 -21.24 26.48
C VAL A 68 2.49 -21.89 27.85
N GLN A 69 3.69 -22.19 28.37
CA GLN A 69 3.86 -22.73 29.71
C GLN A 69 3.99 -21.63 30.76
N GLU A 70 4.65 -20.52 30.44
CA GLU A 70 4.85 -19.37 31.31
C GLU A 70 4.62 -18.09 30.56
N SER A 71 3.69 -17.25 31.03
CA SER A 71 3.41 -15.94 30.47
C SER A 71 4.55 -14.99 30.71
N GLY A 72 4.77 -14.07 29.76
CA GLY A 72 5.77 -13.03 29.89
C GLY A 72 5.87 -12.17 28.63
N ALA A 73 6.74 -11.18 28.70
CA ALA A 73 7.03 -10.31 27.58
C ALA A 73 8.53 -10.09 27.42
N PHE A 74 8.98 -9.93 26.19
CA PHE A 74 10.39 -9.71 25.88
C PHE A 74 10.57 -9.04 24.52
N THR A 75 11.72 -8.42 24.30
CA THR A 75 12.03 -7.84 22.99
C THR A 75 13.27 -8.48 22.38
N LEU A 76 13.22 -8.78 21.08
CA LEU A 76 14.32 -9.37 20.33
C LEU A 76 14.63 -8.62 19.06
N PRO A 77 15.92 -8.57 18.63
CA PRO A 77 16.32 -7.93 17.37
C PRO A 77 15.58 -8.55 16.19
N ALA A 78 14.71 -7.77 15.54
CA ALA A 78 13.81 -8.23 14.50
C ALA A 78 14.50 -8.94 13.34
N LYS A 79 15.54 -8.30 12.80
CA LYS A 79 16.28 -8.84 11.66
C LYS A 79 16.93 -10.18 11.99
N LEU A 80 17.64 -10.25 13.13
CA LEU A 80 18.32 -11.47 13.53
C LEU A 80 17.36 -12.61 13.80
N LEU A 81 16.28 -12.33 14.53
CA LEU A 81 15.25 -13.32 14.84
C LEU A 81 14.60 -13.86 13.56
N ASN A 82 14.20 -12.96 12.65
CA ASN A 82 13.60 -13.35 11.37
C ASN A 82 14.57 -14.13 10.47
N ASP A 83 15.84 -13.74 10.43
CA ASP A 83 16.89 -14.40 9.66
C ASP A 83 17.17 -15.83 10.17
N ILE A 84 17.10 -16.06 11.48
CA ILE A 84 17.25 -17.39 12.08
C ILE A 84 16.00 -18.21 11.80
N VAL A 85 14.83 -17.72 12.21
CA VAL A 85 13.57 -18.49 12.15
C VAL A 85 13.20 -18.87 10.70
N SER A 86 13.46 -18.03 9.72
CA SER A 86 13.20 -18.33 8.30
C SER A 86 14.04 -19.47 7.74
N ARG A 87 15.14 -19.85 8.41
CA ARG A 87 16.06 -20.92 7.98
C ARG A 87 15.96 -22.19 8.83
N LEU A 88 15.13 -22.18 9.88
CA LEU A 88 14.88 -23.37 10.68
C LEU A 88 14.06 -24.40 9.89
N PRO A 89 14.19 -25.70 10.20
CA PRO A 89 13.30 -26.72 9.66
C PRO A 89 11.85 -26.50 10.12
N ASP A 90 10.87 -27.02 9.37
CA ASP A 90 9.44 -26.93 9.74
C ASP A 90 9.10 -27.88 10.90
N GLU A 91 9.61 -27.54 12.06
CA GLU A 91 9.44 -28.25 13.31
C GLU A 91 8.93 -27.32 14.41
N ASP A 92 8.81 -27.83 15.64
CA ASP A 92 8.47 -27.01 16.79
C ASP A 92 9.67 -26.17 17.23
N VAL A 93 9.41 -24.89 17.48
CA VAL A 93 10.37 -23.92 18.00
C VAL A 93 10.01 -23.63 19.44
N SER A 94 10.94 -23.93 20.36
CA SER A 94 10.81 -23.57 21.78
C SER A 94 11.57 -22.25 22.03
N ILE A 95 10.93 -21.34 22.74
CA ILE A 95 11.53 -20.07 23.19
C ILE A 95 11.48 -20.02 24.71
N VAL A 96 12.63 -19.86 25.33
CA VAL A 96 12.79 -19.72 26.77
C VAL A 96 13.56 -18.43 27.06
N ILE A 97 13.01 -17.61 27.92
CA ILE A 97 13.61 -16.34 28.32
C ILE A 97 13.92 -16.37 29.80
N ASP A 98 15.15 -16.02 30.11
CA ASP A 98 15.65 -15.92 31.48
C ASP A 98 15.62 -14.42 31.90
N GLN A 99 14.90 -14.16 32.99
CA GLN A 99 14.73 -12.80 33.52
C GLN A 99 16.06 -12.10 33.89
N ASP A 100 17.03 -12.87 34.41
CA ASP A 100 18.25 -12.28 34.96
C ASP A 100 19.32 -11.99 33.89
N SER A 101 19.23 -12.64 32.72
CA SER A 101 20.30 -12.60 31.70
C SER A 101 20.02 -11.72 30.49
N SER A 102 18.83 -11.13 30.37
CA SER A 102 18.36 -10.42 29.16
C SER A 102 18.57 -11.25 27.88
N MET A 103 18.46 -12.56 27.98
CA MET A 103 18.72 -13.51 26.91
C MET A 103 17.54 -14.40 26.63
N ALA A 104 17.27 -14.63 25.36
CA ALA A 104 16.35 -15.64 24.88
C ALA A 104 17.12 -16.83 24.33
N MET A 105 16.72 -18.03 24.71
CA MET A 105 17.14 -19.29 24.13
C MET A 105 16.09 -19.78 23.15
N LEU A 106 16.45 -19.88 21.89
CA LEU A 106 15.62 -20.46 20.82
C LEU A 106 16.14 -21.85 20.50
N THR A 107 15.28 -22.85 20.50
CA THR A 107 15.65 -24.25 20.21
C THR A 107 14.71 -24.81 19.14
N CYS A 108 15.27 -25.47 18.12
CA CYS A 108 14.53 -26.17 17.08
C CYS A 108 15.36 -27.40 16.63
N GLY A 109 14.82 -28.59 16.75
CA GLY A 109 15.56 -29.83 16.54
C GLY A 109 16.85 -29.88 17.37
N SER A 110 18.00 -30.01 16.72
CA SER A 110 19.32 -29.97 17.38
C SER A 110 19.91 -28.55 17.51
N GLY A 111 19.30 -27.55 16.87
CA GLY A 111 19.78 -26.18 16.87
C GLY A 111 19.46 -25.43 18.16
N ARG A 112 20.43 -24.68 18.68
CA ARG A 112 20.26 -23.81 19.84
C ARG A 112 20.87 -22.45 19.54
N TYR A 113 20.07 -21.39 19.75
CA TYR A 113 20.43 -20.02 19.42
C TYR A 113 20.19 -19.14 20.66
N GLN A 114 21.18 -18.34 21.02
CA GLN A 114 21.06 -17.38 22.11
C GLN A 114 21.00 -15.98 21.53
N LEU A 115 19.97 -15.23 21.87
CA LEU A 115 19.74 -13.86 21.41
C LEU A 115 19.64 -12.92 22.60
N HIS A 116 20.38 -11.82 22.54
CA HIS A 116 20.23 -10.74 23.50
C HIS A 116 19.02 -9.88 23.11
N GLY A 117 18.20 -9.57 24.12
CA GLY A 117 17.08 -8.66 24.00
C GLY A 117 17.30 -7.36 24.74
N LEU A 118 16.31 -6.48 24.68
CA LEU A 118 16.23 -5.25 25.45
C LEU A 118 15.02 -5.30 26.38
N PRO A 119 15.04 -4.52 27.48
CA PRO A 119 13.94 -4.43 28.41
C PRO A 119 12.64 -4.00 27.71
N VAL A 120 11.52 -4.61 28.07
CA VAL A 120 10.21 -4.35 27.46
C VAL A 120 9.69 -2.95 27.78
N GLU A 121 10.12 -2.38 28.89
CA GLU A 121 9.73 -1.05 29.37
C GLU A 121 10.20 0.07 28.44
N GLU A 122 11.24 -0.19 27.62
CA GLU A 122 11.71 0.76 26.63
C GLU A 122 10.89 0.71 25.32
N PHE A 123 10.08 -0.33 25.13
CA PHE A 123 9.30 -0.48 23.90
C PHE A 123 8.09 0.46 23.91
N PRO A 124 7.94 1.32 22.88
CA PRO A 124 6.84 2.29 22.84
C PRO A 124 5.50 1.58 22.72
N GLU A 125 4.51 2.08 23.44
CA GLU A 125 3.14 1.63 23.28
C GLU A 125 2.61 2.01 21.89
N LEU A 126 1.79 1.15 21.31
CA LEU A 126 1.04 1.49 20.11
C LEU A 126 0.01 2.56 20.45
N PRO A 127 -0.22 3.52 19.56
CA PRO A 127 -1.32 4.47 19.75
C PRO A 127 -2.65 3.75 19.96
N GLU A 128 -3.33 4.12 21.02
CA GLU A 128 -4.70 3.72 21.30
C GLU A 128 -5.62 4.88 20.95
N ILE A 129 -6.72 4.58 20.28
CA ILE A 129 -7.76 5.56 20.02
C ILE A 129 -8.79 5.41 21.12
N SER A 130 -9.04 6.50 21.88
CA SER A 130 -10.00 6.52 22.97
C SER A 130 -11.42 6.17 22.49
N ASP A 131 -12.31 5.85 23.41
CA ASP A 131 -13.73 5.58 23.09
C ASP A 131 -14.45 6.77 22.43
N ALA A 132 -13.88 7.99 22.52
CA ALA A 132 -14.35 9.15 21.79
C ALA A 132 -13.93 9.15 20.30
N GLY A 133 -13.00 8.27 19.88
CA GLY A 133 -12.63 8.08 18.50
C GLY A 133 -13.75 7.43 17.69
N GLN A 134 -13.71 7.67 16.38
CA GLN A 134 -14.74 7.16 15.48
C GLN A 134 -14.43 5.70 15.11
N LEU A 135 -15.46 4.87 15.10
CA LEU A 135 -15.43 3.49 14.61
C LEU A 135 -16.28 3.41 13.34
N THR A 136 -15.75 2.84 12.30
CA THR A 136 -16.46 2.54 11.05
C THR A 136 -16.03 1.18 10.50
N TYR A 137 -16.84 0.64 9.58
CA TYR A 137 -16.51 -0.59 8.88
C TYR A 137 -16.36 -0.26 7.40
N LEU A 138 -15.22 -0.62 6.81
CA LEU A 138 -14.93 -0.36 5.40
C LEU A 138 -14.92 -1.68 4.64
N PRO A 139 -15.66 -1.79 3.51
CA PRO A 139 -15.67 -3.00 2.68
C PRO A 139 -14.28 -3.30 2.14
N VAL A 140 -13.84 -4.56 2.27
CA VAL A 140 -12.52 -5.02 1.81
C VAL A 140 -12.33 -4.77 0.31
N GLU A 141 -13.33 -5.09 -0.50
CA GLU A 141 -13.27 -4.88 -1.96
C GLU A 141 -13.13 -3.40 -2.34
N ALA A 142 -13.85 -2.51 -1.64
CA ALA A 142 -13.76 -1.07 -1.89
C ALA A 142 -12.36 -0.53 -1.55
N LEU A 143 -11.78 -0.99 -0.43
CA LEU A 143 -10.41 -0.66 -0.05
C LEU A 143 -9.40 -1.18 -1.07
N ILE A 144 -9.47 -2.45 -1.46
CA ILE A 144 -8.56 -3.04 -2.46
C ILE A 144 -8.67 -2.29 -3.79
N SER A 145 -9.88 -2.02 -4.27
CA SER A 145 -10.09 -1.27 -5.51
C SER A 145 -9.50 0.15 -5.44
N GLY A 146 -9.77 0.86 -4.34
CA GLY A 146 -9.24 2.20 -4.13
C GLY A 146 -7.72 2.24 -4.03
N LEU A 147 -7.12 1.31 -3.29
CA LEU A 147 -5.66 1.23 -3.11
C LEU A 147 -4.94 0.85 -4.40
N ASN A 148 -5.41 -0.17 -5.12
CA ASN A 148 -4.87 -0.57 -6.42
C ASN A 148 -4.92 0.57 -7.44
N GLY A 149 -6.00 1.36 -7.40
CA GLY A 149 -6.19 2.47 -8.31
C GLY A 149 -5.43 3.74 -7.95
N THR A 150 -4.85 3.87 -6.75
CA THR A 150 -4.26 5.15 -6.31
C THR A 150 -2.84 5.07 -5.78
N LEU A 151 -2.44 3.98 -5.10
CA LEU A 151 -1.13 3.89 -4.42
C LEU A 151 0.07 4.18 -5.33
N PHE A 152 -0.01 3.83 -6.62
CA PHE A 152 1.07 4.05 -7.58
C PHE A 152 1.31 5.55 -7.88
N ALA A 153 0.31 6.40 -7.66
CA ALA A 153 0.38 7.83 -7.94
C ALA A 153 0.89 8.67 -6.76
N THR A 154 1.18 8.05 -5.60
CA THR A 154 1.75 8.77 -4.45
C THR A 154 3.17 9.23 -4.72
N SER A 155 3.56 10.36 -4.12
CA SER A 155 4.92 10.87 -4.19
C SER A 155 5.90 10.02 -3.37
N THR A 156 7.12 9.89 -3.86
CA THR A 156 8.26 9.34 -3.10
C THR A 156 9.15 10.44 -2.51
N ASP A 157 8.83 11.71 -2.77
CA ASP A 157 9.55 12.87 -2.27
C ASP A 157 9.04 13.23 -0.87
N GLU A 158 9.86 12.95 0.15
CA GLU A 158 9.54 13.27 1.54
C GLU A 158 9.41 14.78 1.80
N GLY A 159 9.95 15.64 0.93
CA GLY A 159 9.74 17.09 0.98
C GLY A 159 8.29 17.49 0.69
N LYS A 160 7.53 16.63 0.00
CA LYS A 160 6.11 16.79 -0.28
C LYS A 160 5.26 15.90 0.63
N ARG A 161 5.48 15.99 1.93
CA ARG A 161 5.00 15.04 2.95
C ARG A 161 3.54 14.59 2.74
N VAL A 162 2.61 15.51 2.56
CA VAL A 162 1.19 15.17 2.40
C VAL A 162 0.90 14.35 1.13
N LEU A 163 1.73 14.50 0.07
CA LEU A 163 1.60 13.75 -1.18
C LEU A 163 2.20 12.33 -1.12
N THR A 164 2.93 12.00 -0.04
CA THR A 164 3.44 10.63 0.18
C THR A 164 2.36 9.67 0.65
N GLY A 165 1.14 10.16 0.84
CA GLY A 165 -0.02 9.37 1.22
C GLY A 165 -1.16 9.41 0.21
N VAL A 166 -2.17 8.62 0.49
CA VAL A 166 -3.46 8.64 -0.19
C VAL A 166 -4.46 9.39 0.67
N ARG A 167 -5.14 10.36 0.08
CA ARG A 167 -6.30 10.98 0.69
C ARG A 167 -7.48 10.05 0.59
N LEU A 168 -8.11 9.79 1.70
CA LEU A 168 -9.33 8.99 1.84
C LEU A 168 -10.45 9.88 2.34
N VAL A 169 -11.54 9.94 1.59
CA VAL A 169 -12.75 10.68 1.94
C VAL A 169 -13.94 9.72 1.94
N ALA A 170 -14.58 9.56 3.09
CA ALA A 170 -15.86 8.90 3.19
C ALA A 170 -16.96 9.97 3.33
N ASN A 171 -17.99 9.87 2.51
CA ASN A 171 -19.12 10.81 2.53
C ASN A 171 -20.42 10.04 2.25
N GLY A 172 -21.11 9.68 3.33
CA GLY A 172 -22.33 8.89 3.21
C GLY A 172 -22.06 7.52 2.59
N GLU A 173 -22.53 7.31 1.37
CA GLU A 173 -22.48 6.04 0.65
C GLU A 173 -21.21 5.87 -0.21
N THR A 174 -20.36 6.89 -0.30
CA THR A 174 -19.19 6.89 -1.18
C THR A 174 -17.88 6.94 -0.42
N LEU A 175 -16.90 6.23 -0.96
CA LEU A 175 -15.52 6.24 -0.50
C LEU A 175 -14.63 6.67 -1.67
N GLU A 176 -13.97 7.81 -1.53
CA GLU A 176 -13.08 8.36 -2.54
C GLU A 176 -11.63 8.26 -2.08
N PHE A 177 -10.79 7.77 -2.96
CA PHE A 177 -9.34 7.70 -2.80
C PHE A 177 -8.69 8.65 -3.81
N ALA A 178 -7.72 9.44 -3.37
CA ALA A 178 -6.96 10.30 -4.26
C ALA A 178 -5.46 10.29 -3.93
N ALA A 179 -4.63 10.22 -4.96
CA ALA A 179 -3.18 10.30 -4.83
C ALA A 179 -2.56 11.08 -5.99
N THR A 180 -1.55 11.89 -5.67
CA THR A 180 -0.79 12.67 -6.66
C THR A 180 0.65 12.87 -6.22
N ASP A 181 1.57 12.95 -7.19
CA ASP A 181 2.98 13.33 -6.99
C ASP A 181 3.30 14.74 -7.57
N GLY A 182 2.28 15.40 -8.15
CA GLY A 182 2.39 16.68 -8.84
C GLY A 182 2.56 16.57 -10.35
N HIS A 183 2.80 15.38 -10.90
CA HIS A 183 2.91 15.11 -12.35
C HIS A 183 1.74 14.26 -12.86
N ARG A 184 1.09 13.56 -11.97
CA ARG A 184 -0.08 12.72 -12.20
C ARG A 184 -1.00 12.75 -11.00
N LEU A 185 -2.26 12.44 -11.22
CA LEU A 185 -3.28 12.32 -10.19
C LEU A 185 -4.14 11.10 -10.49
N SER A 186 -4.39 10.27 -9.49
CA SER A 186 -5.38 9.21 -9.59
C SER A 186 -6.47 9.40 -8.56
N VAL A 187 -7.72 9.31 -9.01
CA VAL A 187 -8.91 9.38 -8.16
C VAL A 187 -9.76 8.14 -8.42
N VAL A 188 -10.11 7.43 -7.37
CA VAL A 188 -11.02 6.26 -7.43
C VAL A 188 -12.18 6.51 -6.49
N GLU A 189 -13.39 6.35 -7.00
CA GLU A 189 -14.62 6.41 -6.22
C GLU A 189 -15.23 5.02 -6.16
N THR A 190 -15.52 4.55 -4.94
CA THR A 190 -16.21 3.29 -4.69
C THR A 190 -17.44 3.55 -3.84
N ASN A 191 -18.44 2.69 -3.93
CA ASN A 191 -19.62 2.79 -3.09
C ASN A 191 -19.45 1.86 -1.88
N PHE A 192 -19.99 2.27 -0.74
CA PHE A 192 -20.27 1.34 0.33
C PHE A 192 -21.40 0.45 -0.16
N LEU A 193 -21.11 -0.82 -0.44
CA LEU A 193 -22.16 -1.81 -0.52
C LEU A 193 -22.62 -2.07 0.92
N GLU A 194 -23.92 -2.10 1.16
CA GLU A 194 -24.48 -2.50 2.45
C GLU A 194 -23.90 -3.88 2.80
N VAL A 195 -23.14 -3.95 3.89
CA VAL A 195 -22.69 -5.22 4.43
C VAL A 195 -23.87 -5.80 5.18
N ASP A 196 -24.52 -6.79 4.59
CA ASP A 196 -25.77 -7.41 5.09
C ASP A 196 -25.69 -7.93 6.55
N ASP A 197 -24.51 -8.06 7.11
CA ASP A 197 -24.28 -8.61 8.47
C ASP A 197 -24.00 -7.53 9.54
N ALA A 198 -23.97 -6.26 9.20
CA ALA A 198 -23.67 -5.19 10.16
C ALA A 198 -24.96 -4.47 10.61
N SER A 199 -25.92 -5.21 11.14
CA SER A 199 -27.23 -4.66 11.60
C SER A 199 -27.15 -3.61 12.72
N ASP A 200 -25.96 -3.37 13.30
CA ASP A 200 -25.73 -2.37 14.36
C ASP A 200 -24.49 -1.48 14.13
N ALA A 201 -23.84 -1.55 12.97
CA ALA A 201 -22.65 -0.72 12.72
C ALA A 201 -23.03 0.69 12.29
N PRO A 202 -22.45 1.74 12.88
CA PRO A 202 -22.66 3.09 12.42
C PRO A 202 -22.10 3.26 11.02
N VAL A 203 -22.97 3.24 10.02
CA VAL A 203 -22.65 3.59 8.64
C VAL A 203 -22.52 5.10 8.54
N ALA A 204 -21.50 5.55 7.80
CA ALA A 204 -21.33 6.90 7.32
C ALA A 204 -20.96 7.97 8.35
N THR A 205 -19.83 7.80 8.95
CA THR A 205 -19.11 8.94 9.47
C THR A 205 -18.48 9.71 8.30
N THR A 206 -18.65 11.00 8.25
CA THR A 206 -17.85 11.84 7.35
C THR A 206 -16.41 11.76 7.80
N MET A 207 -15.55 11.19 6.96
CA MET A 207 -14.12 11.00 7.22
C MET A 207 -13.32 11.66 6.11
N GLU A 208 -12.30 12.42 6.49
CA GLU A 208 -11.35 13.00 5.57
C GLU A 208 -9.96 12.91 6.18
N VAL A 209 -9.15 11.99 5.69
CA VAL A 209 -7.82 11.71 6.23
C VAL A 209 -6.80 11.49 5.11
N THR A 210 -5.51 11.71 5.41
CA THR A 210 -4.42 11.33 4.52
C THR A 210 -3.56 10.29 5.21
N ILE A 211 -3.50 9.09 4.61
CA ILE A 211 -2.83 7.93 5.18
C ILE A 211 -1.53 7.70 4.41
N PRO A 212 -0.37 7.50 5.09
CA PRO A 212 0.89 7.21 4.43
C PRO A 212 0.80 6.00 3.50
N ALA A 213 1.31 6.14 2.27
CA ALA A 213 1.31 5.03 1.29
C ALA A 213 2.02 3.78 1.80
N ARG A 214 3.03 3.93 2.67
CA ARG A 214 3.71 2.80 3.29
C ARG A 214 2.76 1.95 4.14
N ALA A 215 1.94 2.58 4.98
CA ALA A 215 0.95 1.88 5.79
C ALA A 215 -0.12 1.21 4.92
N LEU A 216 -0.58 1.90 3.88
CA LEU A 216 -1.59 1.36 2.97
C LEU A 216 -1.09 0.19 2.12
N ARG A 217 0.19 0.16 1.75
CA ARG A 217 0.80 -1.01 1.09
C ARG A 217 0.86 -2.23 2.00
N GLU A 218 1.03 -2.04 3.30
CA GLU A 218 0.95 -3.16 4.25
C GLU A 218 -0.50 -3.57 4.49
N LEU A 219 -1.42 -2.61 4.58
CA LEU A 219 -2.86 -2.90 4.65
C LEU A 219 -3.33 -3.70 3.43
N GLU A 220 -2.95 -3.31 2.22
CA GLU A 220 -3.29 -4.02 0.98
C GLU A 220 -2.89 -5.51 1.03
N LYS A 221 -1.71 -5.83 1.60
CA LYS A 221 -1.28 -7.22 1.76
C LYS A 221 -2.15 -8.00 2.77
N VAL A 222 -2.61 -7.33 3.81
CA VAL A 222 -3.55 -7.92 4.79
C VAL A 222 -4.91 -8.17 4.14
N LEU A 223 -5.43 -7.18 3.41
CA LEU A 223 -6.72 -7.27 2.73
C LEU A 223 -6.74 -8.36 1.65
N ASN A 224 -5.65 -8.54 0.91
CA ASN A 224 -5.54 -9.58 -0.11
C ASN A 224 -5.56 -11.02 0.45
N GLN A 225 -5.42 -11.20 1.76
CA GLN A 225 -5.61 -12.48 2.44
C GLN A 225 -7.07 -12.69 2.89
N GLN A 226 -7.88 -11.63 2.87
CA GLN A 226 -9.30 -11.65 3.20
C GLN A 226 -10.09 -11.46 1.91
N THR A 227 -10.88 -12.46 1.54
CA THR A 227 -11.58 -12.44 0.24
C THR A 227 -12.93 -11.73 0.30
N GLU A 228 -13.51 -11.52 1.46
CA GLU A 228 -14.88 -10.98 1.61
C GLU A 228 -15.04 -10.22 2.94
N GLY A 229 -16.08 -9.39 3.03
CA GLY A 229 -16.49 -8.73 4.26
C GLY A 229 -16.00 -7.29 4.41
N ALA A 230 -15.95 -6.85 5.66
CA ALA A 230 -15.52 -5.51 6.03
C ALA A 230 -14.42 -5.56 7.09
N ILE A 231 -13.56 -4.54 7.09
CA ILE A 231 -12.56 -4.35 8.13
C ILE A 231 -13.01 -3.24 9.09
N ALA A 232 -12.87 -3.50 10.39
CA ALA A 232 -13.13 -2.48 11.41
C ALA A 232 -12.01 -1.44 11.41
N VAL A 233 -12.38 -0.17 11.38
CA VAL A 233 -11.46 0.95 11.34
C VAL A 233 -11.80 1.92 12.46
N ARG A 234 -10.83 2.19 13.32
CA ARG A 234 -10.90 3.28 14.29
C ARG A 234 -9.98 4.40 13.88
N PHE A 235 -10.40 5.65 14.06
CA PHE A 235 -9.56 6.79 13.72
C PHE A 235 -9.86 8.00 14.60
N ASP A 236 -8.85 8.84 14.75
CA ASP A 236 -8.90 10.17 15.33
C ASP A 236 -8.16 11.18 14.44
N GLU A 237 -7.82 12.36 14.94
CA GLU A 237 -7.10 13.37 14.17
C GLU A 237 -5.64 12.98 13.83
N ALA A 238 -5.03 12.07 14.58
CA ALA A 238 -3.61 11.74 14.47
C ALA A 238 -3.34 10.33 13.97
N ASN A 239 -4.22 9.37 14.23
CA ASN A 239 -3.99 7.96 14.03
C ASN A 239 -5.17 7.27 13.35
N MET A 240 -4.88 6.18 12.68
CA MET A 240 -5.86 5.25 12.13
C MET A 240 -5.45 3.82 12.44
N ILE A 241 -6.40 3.03 12.91
CA ILE A 241 -6.21 1.64 13.31
C ILE A 241 -7.14 0.75 12.50
N PHE A 242 -6.57 -0.22 11.84
CA PHE A 242 -7.28 -1.25 11.09
C PHE A 242 -7.25 -2.57 11.88
N HIS A 243 -8.41 -3.13 12.18
CA HIS A 243 -8.54 -4.40 12.89
C HIS A 243 -9.03 -5.49 11.93
N SER A 244 -8.23 -6.51 11.79
CA SER A 244 -8.59 -7.78 11.16
C SER A 244 -8.52 -8.88 12.22
N ALA A 245 -9.10 -10.04 11.99
CA ALA A 245 -9.35 -11.09 12.98
C ALA A 245 -8.23 -11.29 14.04
N ASN A 246 -6.99 -11.40 13.63
CA ASN A 246 -5.83 -11.64 14.51
C ASN A 246 -4.69 -10.61 14.30
N GLN A 247 -4.97 -9.54 13.54
CA GLN A 247 -3.97 -8.55 13.16
C GLN A 247 -4.51 -7.14 13.38
N THR A 248 -3.64 -6.28 13.88
CA THR A 248 -3.92 -4.84 14.01
C THR A 248 -2.82 -4.07 13.31
N LEU A 249 -3.20 -3.17 12.42
CA LEU A 249 -2.31 -2.22 11.78
C LEU A 249 -2.64 -0.82 12.28
N VAL A 250 -1.64 -0.12 12.79
CA VAL A 250 -1.75 1.25 13.30
C VAL A 250 -0.94 2.16 12.41
N SER A 251 -1.52 3.25 11.94
CA SER A 251 -0.83 4.26 11.13
C SER A 251 -1.04 5.65 11.71
N ARG A 252 0.02 6.42 11.86
CA ARG A 252 -0.12 7.87 12.00
C ARG A 252 -0.63 8.46 10.70
N LEU A 253 -1.51 9.43 10.82
CA LEU A 253 -2.00 10.21 9.68
C LEU A 253 -0.98 11.27 9.27
N LEU A 254 -1.06 11.70 8.00
CA LEU A 254 -0.24 12.80 7.50
C LEU A 254 -0.93 14.12 7.77
N ASP A 255 -0.25 15.00 8.49
CA ASP A 255 -0.71 16.36 8.78
C ASP A 255 -0.60 17.25 7.54
N GLY A 256 -1.53 18.18 7.41
CA GLY A 256 -1.54 19.21 6.37
C GLY A 256 -2.73 19.10 5.42
N SER A 257 -2.98 20.18 4.70
CA SER A 257 -4.06 20.22 3.72
C SER A 257 -3.64 19.50 2.44
N TYR A 258 -4.44 18.51 2.03
CA TYR A 258 -4.25 17.89 0.71
C TYR A 258 -4.64 18.90 -0.38
N PRO A 259 -3.90 18.94 -1.53
CA PRO A 259 -4.24 19.87 -2.61
C PRO A 259 -5.66 19.67 -3.12
N ASN A 260 -6.30 20.77 -3.53
CA ASN A 260 -7.60 20.69 -4.19
C ASN A 260 -7.46 20.17 -5.63
N TYR A 261 -7.31 18.85 -5.78
CA TYR A 261 -7.06 18.18 -7.04
C TYR A 261 -8.26 18.19 -7.99
N ARG A 262 -9.49 18.37 -7.49
CA ARG A 262 -10.69 18.39 -8.34
C ARG A 262 -10.67 19.52 -9.35
N GLN A 263 -10.01 20.65 -9.04
CA GLN A 263 -9.83 21.80 -9.94
C GLN A 263 -8.92 21.48 -11.13
N LEU A 264 -8.08 20.44 -10.99
CA LEU A 264 -7.11 20.06 -12.05
C LEU A 264 -7.76 19.22 -13.15
N ILE A 265 -8.92 18.65 -12.89
CA ILE A 265 -9.62 17.75 -13.81
C ILE A 265 -10.44 18.60 -14.80
N PRO A 266 -10.15 18.59 -16.09
CA PRO A 266 -10.92 19.34 -17.09
C PRO A 266 -12.35 18.80 -17.20
N ASN A 267 -13.30 19.69 -17.45
CA ASN A 267 -14.71 19.34 -17.62
C ASN A 267 -15.13 19.20 -19.09
N ARG A 268 -14.25 19.57 -20.04
CA ARG A 268 -14.51 19.52 -21.49
C ARG A 268 -13.27 19.03 -22.21
N PHE A 269 -13.50 18.26 -23.26
CA PHE A 269 -12.44 17.68 -24.08
C PHE A 269 -12.76 17.88 -25.56
N GLU A 270 -11.74 18.27 -26.33
CA GLU A 270 -11.81 18.47 -27.78
C GLU A 270 -11.53 17.18 -28.53
N ARG A 271 -10.81 16.25 -27.92
CA ARG A 271 -10.38 14.98 -28.51
C ARG A 271 -10.64 13.83 -27.57
N GLN A 272 -11.07 12.71 -28.14
CA GLN A 272 -11.28 11.48 -27.42
C GLN A 272 -10.68 10.32 -28.23
N VAL A 273 -9.99 9.44 -27.56
CA VAL A 273 -9.37 8.25 -28.16
C VAL A 273 -9.74 7.03 -27.30
N ALA A 274 -10.38 6.04 -27.92
CA ALA A 274 -10.59 4.73 -27.29
C ALA A 274 -9.62 3.72 -27.91
N VAL A 275 -8.91 2.98 -27.08
CA VAL A 275 -7.91 2.02 -27.51
C VAL A 275 -7.93 0.77 -26.63
N ASP A 276 -7.60 -0.39 -27.22
CA ASP A 276 -7.40 -1.62 -26.44
C ASP A 276 -6.27 -1.44 -25.43
N ARG A 277 -6.60 -1.59 -24.16
CA ARG A 277 -5.68 -1.35 -23.04
C ARG A 277 -4.48 -2.31 -23.06
N LYS A 278 -4.71 -3.59 -23.37
CA LYS A 278 -3.64 -4.60 -23.36
C LYS A 278 -2.67 -4.41 -24.52
N LEU A 279 -3.19 -4.05 -25.71
CA LEU A 279 -2.37 -3.73 -26.85
C LEU A 279 -1.52 -2.48 -26.58
N LEU A 280 -2.12 -1.45 -25.98
CA LEU A 280 -1.40 -0.22 -25.63
C LEU A 280 -0.29 -0.48 -24.59
N ILE A 281 -0.57 -1.24 -23.51
CA ILE A 281 0.44 -1.61 -22.52
C ILE A 281 1.58 -2.37 -23.19
N SER A 282 1.28 -3.40 -23.99
CA SER A 282 2.30 -4.22 -24.65
C SER A 282 3.18 -3.42 -25.60
N ALA A 283 2.60 -2.48 -26.36
CA ALA A 283 3.35 -1.60 -27.24
C ALA A 283 4.25 -0.62 -26.48
N LEU A 284 3.72 -0.04 -25.38
CA LEU A 284 4.50 0.86 -24.51
C LEU A 284 5.65 0.12 -23.83
N GLU A 285 5.46 -1.15 -23.40
CA GLU A 285 6.51 -1.97 -22.82
C GLU A 285 7.62 -2.27 -23.83
N ARG A 286 7.29 -2.55 -25.10
CA ARG A 286 8.29 -2.78 -26.15
C ARG A 286 9.05 -1.50 -26.51
N ILE A 287 8.32 -0.41 -26.78
CA ILE A 287 8.92 0.88 -27.17
C ILE A 287 9.71 1.51 -26.03
N GLY A 288 9.24 1.35 -24.78
CA GLY A 288 9.90 1.89 -23.60
C GLY A 288 11.30 1.32 -23.35
N VAL A 289 11.62 0.12 -23.87
CA VAL A 289 12.98 -0.45 -23.81
C VAL A 289 14.00 0.41 -24.55
N LEU A 290 13.57 1.12 -25.60
CA LEU A 290 14.45 1.93 -26.45
C LEU A 290 14.86 3.26 -25.77
N ASP A 291 14.06 3.74 -24.82
CA ASP A 291 14.37 4.98 -24.09
C ASP A 291 15.16 4.71 -22.82
N GLN A 292 16.47 4.81 -22.91
CA GLN A 292 17.38 4.61 -21.77
C GLN A 292 17.61 5.86 -20.92
N LYS A 293 17.24 7.05 -21.37
CA LYS A 293 17.63 8.31 -20.73
C LYS A 293 16.51 9.24 -20.30
N GLY A 294 15.33 9.19 -20.93
CA GLY A 294 14.30 10.21 -20.73
C GLY A 294 12.95 9.68 -20.23
N ASN A 295 12.68 8.40 -20.39
CA ASN A 295 11.37 7.79 -20.15
C ASN A 295 10.24 8.52 -20.90
N ILE A 296 10.48 9.01 -22.12
CA ILE A 296 9.52 9.80 -22.90
C ILE A 296 9.05 9.00 -24.11
N VAL A 297 7.74 8.89 -24.28
CA VAL A 297 7.10 8.39 -25.50
C VAL A 297 6.29 9.50 -26.14
N LYS A 298 6.44 9.68 -27.46
CA LYS A 298 5.56 10.53 -28.25
C LYS A 298 4.40 9.69 -28.78
N VAL A 299 3.20 10.21 -28.61
CA VAL A 299 1.94 9.63 -29.10
C VAL A 299 1.42 10.55 -30.20
N THR A 300 1.30 10.04 -31.41
CA THR A 300 0.68 10.73 -32.55
C THR A 300 -0.73 10.14 -32.70
N ILE A 301 -1.72 11.00 -32.69
CA ILE A 301 -3.14 10.67 -32.89
C ILE A 301 -3.50 11.02 -34.32
N ASP A 302 -3.96 10.06 -35.11
CA ASP A 302 -4.42 10.22 -36.47
C ASP A 302 -5.92 9.90 -36.57
N ALA A 303 -6.72 10.97 -36.75
CA ALA A 303 -8.18 10.83 -36.81
C ALA A 303 -8.63 10.26 -38.19
N ASN A 304 -7.86 10.44 -39.24
CA ASN A 304 -8.22 9.90 -40.57
C ASN A 304 -7.91 8.39 -40.65
N ALA A 305 -6.74 7.97 -40.14
CA ALA A 305 -6.33 6.58 -40.13
C ALA A 305 -7.02 5.78 -39.00
N GLN A 306 -7.66 6.45 -38.02
CA GLN A 306 -8.24 5.82 -36.83
C GLN A 306 -7.19 4.97 -36.09
N GLU A 307 -6.03 5.58 -35.84
CA GLU A 307 -4.91 4.94 -35.13
C GLU A 307 -4.18 5.92 -34.21
N ILE A 308 -3.44 5.36 -33.28
CA ILE A 308 -2.39 6.06 -32.53
C ILE A 308 -1.04 5.43 -32.82
N ALA A 309 -0.02 6.27 -33.01
CA ALA A 309 1.34 5.83 -33.18
C ALA A 309 2.19 6.23 -31.98
N LEU A 310 2.88 5.25 -31.40
CA LEU A 310 3.86 5.44 -30.34
C LEU A 310 5.24 5.56 -30.95
N SER A 311 6.04 6.54 -30.57
CA SER A 311 7.41 6.66 -31.03
C SER A 311 8.36 7.12 -29.92
N VAL A 312 9.55 6.55 -29.96
CA VAL A 312 10.70 6.93 -29.12
C VAL A 312 11.84 7.26 -30.06
N ASP A 313 12.47 8.41 -29.84
CA ASP A 313 13.65 8.85 -30.58
C ASP A 313 14.80 9.09 -29.58
N SER A 314 15.74 8.19 -29.58
CA SER A 314 17.00 8.28 -28.84
C SER A 314 18.15 8.27 -29.85
N PRO A 315 18.56 9.41 -30.41
CA PRO A 315 19.44 9.51 -31.60
C PRO A 315 20.73 8.71 -31.49
N ASP A 316 21.29 8.59 -30.30
CA ASP A 316 22.55 7.88 -30.03
C ASP A 316 22.38 6.39 -29.74
N VAL A 317 21.13 5.90 -29.60
CA VAL A 317 20.85 4.53 -29.11
C VAL A 317 19.94 3.79 -30.10
N ALA A 318 18.69 4.23 -30.23
CA ALA A 318 17.71 3.58 -31.08
C ALA A 318 16.49 4.49 -31.33
N THR A 319 15.81 4.27 -32.45
CA THR A 319 14.50 4.84 -32.74
C THR A 319 13.49 3.73 -32.96
N GLY A 320 12.26 3.93 -32.52
CA GLY A 320 11.18 2.97 -32.71
C GLY A 320 9.85 3.66 -32.93
N LYS A 321 9.01 3.02 -33.74
CA LYS A 321 7.63 3.46 -33.98
C LYS A 321 6.73 2.24 -34.07
N GLU A 322 5.57 2.32 -33.42
CA GLU A 322 4.55 1.29 -33.46
C GLU A 322 3.16 1.92 -33.53
N SER A 323 2.31 1.46 -34.44
CA SER A 323 0.94 1.96 -34.60
C SER A 323 -0.06 0.95 -34.05
N LEU A 324 -1.13 1.45 -33.45
CA LEU A 324 -2.23 0.70 -32.87
C LEU A 324 -3.56 1.24 -33.40
N PRO A 325 -4.54 0.35 -33.72
CA PRO A 325 -5.88 0.80 -34.05
C PRO A 325 -6.53 1.46 -32.83
N ALA A 326 -7.22 2.56 -33.08
CA ALA A 326 -7.95 3.31 -32.06
C ALA A 326 -9.20 3.94 -32.66
N GLN A 327 -10.21 4.21 -31.84
CA GLN A 327 -11.33 5.04 -32.23
C GLN A 327 -11.01 6.48 -31.84
N VAL A 328 -10.85 7.35 -32.83
CA VAL A 328 -10.45 8.74 -32.64
C VAL A 328 -11.59 9.66 -32.98
N SER A 329 -11.92 10.58 -32.07
CA SER A 329 -12.81 11.70 -32.29
C SER A 329 -12.10 13.01 -32.00
N GLY A 330 -12.20 13.99 -32.92
CA GLY A 330 -11.48 15.26 -32.89
C GLY A 330 -10.39 15.31 -33.95
N GLU A 331 -9.50 16.30 -33.84
CA GLU A 331 -8.41 16.55 -34.79
C GLU A 331 -7.14 15.79 -34.43
N ASP A 332 -6.26 15.62 -35.41
CA ASP A 332 -4.92 15.07 -35.23
C ASP A 332 -4.14 15.82 -34.15
N MET A 333 -3.28 15.12 -33.45
CA MET A 333 -2.44 15.71 -32.41
C MET A 333 -1.18 14.89 -32.13
N GLU A 334 -0.11 15.57 -31.77
CA GLU A 334 1.08 14.97 -31.18
C GLU A 334 1.21 15.40 -29.72
N ILE A 335 1.49 14.44 -28.83
CA ILE A 335 1.67 14.66 -27.40
C ILE A 335 2.71 13.70 -26.85
N ALA A 336 3.41 14.07 -25.78
CA ALA A 336 4.41 13.20 -25.17
C ALA A 336 4.15 12.96 -23.70
N PHE A 337 4.50 11.77 -23.25
CA PHE A 337 4.32 11.34 -21.86
C PHE A 337 5.56 10.67 -21.29
N ASN A 338 5.65 10.68 -19.98
CA ASN A 338 6.53 9.76 -19.27
C ASN A 338 5.98 8.33 -19.40
N VAL A 339 6.75 7.44 -20.03
CA VAL A 339 6.35 6.04 -20.30
C VAL A 339 5.98 5.31 -19.01
N LYS A 340 6.77 5.48 -17.94
CA LYS A 340 6.52 4.84 -16.65
C LYS A 340 5.19 5.26 -16.06
N TYR A 341 4.91 6.57 -16.04
CA TYR A 341 3.66 7.09 -15.50
C TYR A 341 2.45 6.62 -16.31
N LEU A 342 2.57 6.63 -17.64
CA LEU A 342 1.50 6.14 -18.50
C LEU A 342 1.24 4.64 -18.28
N LEU A 343 2.29 3.81 -18.19
CA LEU A 343 2.18 2.37 -17.93
C LEU A 343 1.58 2.07 -16.55
N GLU A 344 2.01 2.77 -15.51
CA GLU A 344 1.49 2.54 -14.15
C GLU A 344 -0.01 2.84 -14.07
N GLY A 345 -0.47 3.94 -14.69
CA GLY A 345 -1.90 4.26 -14.77
C GLY A 345 -2.69 3.24 -15.58
N LEU A 346 -2.19 2.84 -16.75
CA LEU A 346 -2.84 1.84 -17.59
C LEU A 346 -2.94 0.46 -16.91
N LYS A 347 -1.94 0.08 -16.12
CA LYS A 347 -1.96 -1.18 -15.34
C LYS A 347 -2.97 -1.14 -14.20
N ALA A 348 -3.19 0.02 -13.59
CA ALA A 348 -4.16 0.21 -12.53
C ALA A 348 -5.62 0.28 -13.03
N ILE A 349 -5.84 0.75 -14.26
CA ILE A 349 -7.15 0.79 -14.90
C ILE A 349 -7.64 -0.64 -15.17
N SER A 350 -8.89 -0.92 -14.83
CA SER A 350 -9.56 -2.19 -15.14
C SER A 350 -10.29 -2.14 -16.50
N GLY A 351 -10.62 -3.31 -17.07
CA GLY A 351 -11.33 -3.41 -18.33
C GLY A 351 -10.44 -3.66 -19.54
N SER A 352 -11.08 -3.85 -20.70
CA SER A 352 -10.40 -4.16 -21.97
C SER A 352 -9.97 -2.92 -22.74
N GLU A 353 -10.68 -1.83 -22.59
CA GLU A 353 -10.43 -0.56 -23.30
C GLU A 353 -10.19 0.58 -22.31
N VAL A 354 -9.46 1.59 -22.76
CA VAL A 354 -9.22 2.83 -22.05
C VAL A 354 -9.58 4.02 -22.95
N HIS A 355 -10.25 4.99 -22.34
CA HIS A 355 -10.50 6.29 -22.96
C HIS A 355 -9.44 7.31 -22.57
N LEU A 356 -8.82 7.93 -23.56
CA LEU A 356 -7.96 9.11 -23.41
C LEU A 356 -8.76 10.33 -23.85
N GLN A 357 -8.83 11.33 -22.99
CA GLN A 357 -9.55 12.58 -23.21
C GLN A 357 -8.55 13.74 -23.17
N LEU A 358 -8.45 14.50 -24.25
CA LEU A 358 -7.38 15.44 -24.50
C LEU A 358 -7.90 16.78 -25.00
N ASN A 359 -7.13 17.84 -24.77
CA ASN A 359 -7.38 19.19 -25.30
C ASN A 359 -6.19 19.65 -26.14
N THR A 360 -5.09 20.07 -25.51
CA THR A 360 -3.89 20.56 -26.19
C THR A 360 -2.68 19.68 -25.85
N PRO A 361 -1.59 19.74 -26.62
CA PRO A 361 -0.37 18.98 -26.33
C PRO A 361 0.29 19.28 -24.97
N THR A 362 -0.11 20.37 -24.33
CA THR A 362 0.46 20.82 -23.04
C THR A 362 -0.54 20.77 -21.88
N SER A 363 -1.79 20.41 -22.17
CA SER A 363 -2.86 20.28 -21.16
C SER A 363 -2.88 18.87 -20.54
N PRO A 364 -3.38 18.74 -19.31
CA PRO A 364 -3.56 17.42 -18.71
C PRO A 364 -4.43 16.50 -19.56
N VAL A 365 -4.06 15.23 -19.62
CA VAL A 365 -4.83 14.16 -20.27
C VAL A 365 -5.51 13.31 -19.21
N ILE A 366 -6.75 13.00 -19.47
CA ILE A 366 -7.53 12.12 -18.59
C ILE A 366 -7.64 10.74 -19.22
N LEU A 367 -7.32 9.71 -18.44
CA LEU A 367 -7.55 8.32 -18.79
C LEU A 367 -8.64 7.76 -17.87
N THR A 368 -9.64 7.14 -18.47
CA THR A 368 -10.75 6.51 -17.75
C THR A 368 -10.97 5.08 -18.25
N PRO A 369 -11.35 4.13 -17.37
CA PRO A 369 -11.75 2.80 -17.79
C PRO A 369 -13.10 2.82 -18.51
N ILE A 370 -13.31 1.88 -19.42
CA ILE A 370 -14.65 1.47 -19.89
C ILE A 370 -15.04 0.24 -19.07
N SER A 371 -15.46 0.46 -17.83
CA SER A 371 -15.83 -0.61 -16.89
C SER A 371 -16.68 -0.04 -15.74
N ALA A 372 -17.10 -0.90 -14.80
CA ALA A 372 -17.82 -0.47 -13.60
C ALA A 372 -16.95 0.35 -12.62
N MET A 373 -15.62 0.27 -12.74
CA MET A 373 -14.70 1.02 -11.90
C MET A 373 -14.79 2.51 -12.21
N LYS A 374 -15.10 3.32 -11.21
CA LYS A 374 -15.07 4.78 -11.32
C LYS A 374 -13.66 5.29 -10.99
N MET A 375 -12.80 5.33 -11.98
CA MET A 375 -11.43 5.83 -11.85
C MET A 375 -11.19 6.97 -12.85
N THR A 376 -10.56 8.03 -12.37
CA THR A 376 -10.04 9.14 -13.18
C THR A 376 -8.54 9.21 -12.97
N TYR A 377 -7.78 8.98 -14.02
CA TYR A 377 -6.32 9.13 -14.00
C TYR A 377 -5.91 10.32 -14.85
N LEU A 378 -5.38 11.36 -14.24
CA LEU A 378 -4.85 12.54 -14.89
C LEU A 378 -3.33 12.40 -15.04
N LEU A 379 -2.83 12.61 -16.25
CA LEU A 379 -1.41 12.58 -16.56
C LEU A 379 -0.99 13.90 -17.23
N MET A 380 0.04 14.54 -16.67
CA MET A 380 0.64 15.73 -17.28
C MET A 380 1.54 15.31 -18.45
N PRO A 381 1.39 15.95 -19.62
CA PRO A 381 2.28 15.70 -20.76
C PRO A 381 3.68 16.29 -20.49
N VAL A 382 4.66 15.73 -21.19
CA VAL A 382 6.04 16.22 -21.20
C VAL A 382 6.24 17.13 -22.40
N GLN A 383 6.84 18.30 -22.18
CA GLN A 383 7.18 19.19 -23.29
C GLN A 383 8.44 18.67 -24.01
N ILE A 384 8.31 18.34 -25.27
CA ILE A 384 9.47 18.05 -26.13
C ILE A 384 10.08 19.40 -26.54
N ARG A 385 11.31 19.66 -26.11
CA ARG A 385 12.09 20.77 -26.66
C ARG A 385 12.64 20.32 -28.02
N ASN A 386 12.18 20.96 -29.07
CA ASN A 386 12.77 20.84 -30.44
C ASN A 386 14.17 21.42 -30.43
#